data_bd307d936180566f5d74ee4987b02e8a
#
_entry.id   bd307d936180566f5d74ee4987b02e8a
#
_cell.length_a   1.000
_cell.length_b   1.000
_cell.length_c   1.000
_cell.angle_alpha   90.00
_cell.angle_beta   90.00
_cell.angle_gamma   90.00
#
_symmetry.space_group_name_H-M   'P 1'
#
loop_
_entity.id
_entity.type
_entity.pdbx_description
1 polymer ?
#
loop_
_entity_poly.entity_id
_entity_poly.type
_entity_poly.pdbx_seq_one_letter_code
_entity_poly.pdbx_strand_id
1 'polypeptide(L)'
;MRKDPQTGLTLSLIQTVGDTISLNTTATGKVLTAFSGETENLLNRMDYVKLTKRSVTDRDEFAELLQEVRAQRLAYDMEEVTEGLVCVATPVLAKDGIAICSISINGYKERMIRSLDSIIMRLQDCARECEKLLQ
;
A
#
# COMPACT_ATOMS: atom_id res chain seq x y z
N MET A 1 9.18 18.52 -3.38
CA MET A 1 9.36 18.18 -1.95
C MET A 1 8.50 19.08 -1.08
N ARG A 2 7.86 18.51 -0.08
CA ARG A 2 7.08 19.28 0.90
C ARG A 2 7.74 19.19 2.26
N LYS A 3 7.84 20.31 2.94
CA LYS A 3 8.36 20.37 4.30
C LYS A 3 7.20 20.11 5.28
N ASP A 4 7.42 19.20 6.22
CA ASP A 4 6.44 18.96 7.27
C ASP A 4 6.41 20.16 8.24
N PRO A 5 5.27 20.86 8.37
CA PRO A 5 5.20 22.05 9.24
C PRO A 5 5.37 21.72 10.73
N GLN A 6 5.13 20.48 11.16
CA GLN A 6 5.24 20.11 12.58
C GLN A 6 6.66 19.71 12.98
N THR A 7 7.35 18.97 12.12
CA THR A 7 8.69 18.44 12.43
C THR A 7 9.80 19.22 11.75
N GLY A 8 9.47 20.04 10.76
CA GLY A 8 10.45 20.72 9.93
C GLY A 8 11.16 19.83 8.93
N LEU A 9 10.84 18.54 8.90
CA LEU A 9 11.43 17.58 7.98
C LEU A 9 10.89 17.77 6.56
N THR A 10 11.70 17.41 5.58
CA THR A 10 11.31 17.48 4.17
C THR A 10 10.87 16.09 3.72
N LEU A 11 9.63 16.00 3.23
CA LEU A 11 9.11 14.77 2.62
C LEU A 11 9.26 14.87 1.11
N SER A 12 10.07 13.99 0.54
CA SER A 12 10.15 13.83 -0.90
C SER A 12 9.05 12.90 -1.37
N LEU A 13 8.42 13.22 -2.51
CA LEU A 13 7.54 12.27 -3.15
C LEU A 13 8.36 11.08 -3.61
N ILE A 14 8.02 9.91 -3.06
CA ILE A 14 8.72 8.66 -3.36
C ILE A 14 8.35 8.18 -4.76
N GLN A 15 7.14 8.50 -5.19
CA GLN A 15 6.59 8.06 -6.47
C GLN A 15 5.98 9.24 -7.22
N THR A 16 6.24 9.30 -8.53
CA THR A 16 5.61 10.24 -9.45
C THR A 16 4.92 9.46 -10.56
N VAL A 17 4.04 10.14 -11.29
CA VAL A 17 3.33 9.51 -12.40
C VAL A 17 4.34 8.96 -13.41
N GLY A 18 4.17 7.68 -13.78
CA GLY A 18 5.08 6.99 -14.69
C GLY A 18 6.17 6.18 -14.01
N ASP A 19 6.33 6.31 -12.69
CA ASP A 19 7.34 5.53 -11.97
C ASP A 19 6.93 4.07 -11.84
N THR A 20 7.96 3.20 -11.79
CA THR A 20 7.79 1.79 -11.45
C THR A 20 7.89 1.63 -9.94
N ILE A 21 6.99 0.84 -9.36
CA ILE A 21 7.00 0.54 -7.93
C ILE A 21 7.32 -0.92 -7.67
N SER A 22 7.89 -1.17 -6.50
CA SER A 22 8.11 -2.53 -6.01
C SER A 22 6.80 -3.12 -5.50
N LEU A 23 6.46 -4.34 -5.92
CA LEU A 23 5.21 -4.99 -5.50
C LEU A 23 5.27 -5.52 -4.07
N ASN A 24 6.44 -5.90 -3.57
CA ASN A 24 6.55 -6.50 -2.24
C ASN A 24 6.77 -5.49 -1.11
N THR A 25 7.24 -4.28 -1.40
CA THR A 25 7.58 -3.31 -0.35
C THR A 25 6.53 -2.20 -0.21
N THR A 26 5.84 -1.84 -1.28
CA THR A 26 4.86 -0.76 -1.23
C THR A 26 3.48 -1.26 -0.82
N ALA A 27 2.73 -0.43 -0.10
CA ALA A 27 1.34 -0.75 0.24
C ALA A 27 0.49 -0.89 -1.03
N THR A 28 0.68 -0.01 -1.99
CA THR A 28 0.01 -0.06 -3.30
C THR A 28 0.33 -1.37 -4.03
N GLY A 29 1.60 -1.78 -4.06
CA GLY A 29 2.02 -3.03 -4.70
C GLY A 29 1.35 -4.25 -4.07
N LYS A 30 1.23 -4.28 -2.75
CA LYS A 30 0.55 -5.35 -2.02
C LYS A 30 -0.94 -5.42 -2.39
N VAL A 31 -1.62 -4.27 -2.43
CA VAL A 31 -3.02 -4.19 -2.83
C VAL A 31 -3.21 -4.69 -4.26
N LEU A 32 -2.41 -4.18 -5.18
CA LEU A 32 -2.55 -4.55 -6.59
C LEU A 32 -2.24 -6.02 -6.84
N THR A 33 -1.28 -6.59 -6.11
CA THR A 33 -0.95 -8.01 -6.20
C THR A 33 -2.07 -8.87 -5.62
N ALA A 34 -2.57 -8.51 -4.43
CA ALA A 34 -3.61 -9.28 -3.73
C ALA A 34 -4.92 -9.33 -4.51
N PHE A 35 -5.28 -8.24 -5.20
CA PHE A 35 -6.55 -8.10 -5.90
C PHE A 35 -6.41 -8.07 -7.43
N SER A 36 -5.34 -8.66 -7.95
CA SER A 36 -5.07 -8.69 -9.40
C SER A 36 -5.89 -9.73 -10.15
N GLY A 37 -6.38 -10.75 -9.47
CA GLY A 37 -6.93 -11.94 -10.14
C GLY A 37 -5.84 -12.90 -10.63
N GLU A 38 -4.56 -12.54 -10.48
CA GLU A 38 -3.40 -13.31 -10.91
C GLU A 38 -2.35 -13.42 -9.82
N THR A 39 -2.79 -13.44 -8.57
CA THR A 39 -1.89 -13.37 -7.40
C THR A 39 -0.80 -14.44 -7.44
N GLU A 40 -1.16 -15.70 -7.68
CA GLU A 40 -0.19 -16.79 -7.69
C GLU A 40 0.86 -16.62 -8.78
N ASN A 41 0.43 -16.20 -9.97
CA ASN A 41 1.33 -15.94 -11.08
C ASN A 41 2.30 -14.80 -10.75
N LEU A 42 1.80 -13.73 -10.16
CA LEU A 42 2.63 -12.60 -9.74
C LEU A 42 3.62 -13.01 -8.65
N LEU A 43 3.18 -13.79 -7.65
CA LEU A 43 4.05 -14.27 -6.58
C LEU A 43 5.26 -15.05 -7.12
N ASN A 44 5.06 -15.82 -8.19
CA ASN A 44 6.10 -16.65 -8.77
C ASN A 44 7.02 -15.90 -9.73
N ARG A 45 6.61 -14.74 -10.22
CA ARG A 45 7.35 -13.99 -11.26
C ARG A 45 7.94 -12.66 -10.78
N MET A 46 7.46 -12.11 -9.66
CA MET A 46 7.93 -10.81 -9.20
C MET A 46 9.32 -10.87 -8.61
N ASP A 47 10.01 -9.75 -8.64
CA ASP A 47 11.26 -9.56 -7.94
C ASP A 47 10.98 -9.15 -6.50
N TYR A 48 11.59 -9.86 -5.54
CA TYR A 48 11.46 -9.53 -4.12
C TYR A 48 12.62 -8.63 -3.71
N VAL A 49 12.32 -7.34 -3.59
CA VAL A 49 13.32 -6.29 -3.34
C VAL A 49 13.46 -6.06 -1.84
N LYS A 50 14.69 -5.86 -1.39
CA LYS A 50 14.96 -5.48 0.00
C LYS A 50 15.48 -4.04 0.03
N LEU A 51 14.61 -3.12 0.48
CA LEU A 51 14.94 -1.70 0.58
C LEU A 51 15.28 -1.29 2.01
N THR A 52 14.70 -1.97 3.00
CA THR A 52 14.99 -1.79 4.42
C THR A 52 15.07 -3.15 5.09
N LYS A 53 15.47 -3.16 6.35
CA LYS A 53 15.49 -4.40 7.14
C LYS A 53 14.09 -4.99 7.37
N ARG A 54 13.04 -4.20 7.13
CA ARG A 54 11.64 -4.62 7.32
C ARG A 54 10.97 -5.12 6.05
N SER A 55 11.64 -4.98 4.91
CA SER A 55 11.09 -5.49 3.64
C SER A 55 10.89 -7.00 3.70
N VAL A 56 9.69 -7.47 3.32
CA VAL A 56 9.38 -8.89 3.23
C VAL A 56 9.84 -9.41 1.88
N THR A 57 10.81 -10.32 1.88
CA THR A 57 11.46 -10.82 0.67
C THR A 57 11.23 -12.29 0.41
N ASP A 58 10.63 -13.02 1.37
CA ASP A 58 10.29 -14.42 1.20
C ASP A 58 8.92 -14.57 0.53
N ARG A 59 8.86 -15.39 -0.52
CA ARG A 59 7.64 -15.59 -1.30
C ARG A 59 6.48 -16.11 -0.44
N ASP A 60 6.73 -17.11 0.39
CA ASP A 60 5.66 -17.74 1.17
C ASP A 60 5.17 -16.83 2.29
N GLU A 61 6.08 -16.11 2.93
CA GLU A 61 5.73 -15.10 3.92
C GLU A 61 4.89 -13.98 3.28
N PHE A 62 5.27 -13.55 2.09
CA PHE A 62 4.53 -12.53 1.36
C PHE A 62 3.15 -13.03 0.94
N ALA A 63 3.03 -14.30 0.53
CA ALA A 63 1.75 -14.90 0.19
C ALA A 63 0.79 -14.90 1.38
N GLU A 64 1.28 -15.23 2.58
CA GLU A 64 0.46 -15.17 3.80
C GLU A 64 0.01 -13.74 4.10
N LEU A 65 0.92 -12.79 3.95
CA LEU A 65 0.61 -11.36 4.14
C LEU A 65 -0.50 -10.92 3.19
N LEU A 66 -0.47 -11.34 1.94
CA LEU A 66 -1.49 -11.00 0.96
C LEU A 66 -2.87 -11.58 1.31
N GLN A 67 -2.93 -12.71 2.01
CA GLN A 67 -4.22 -13.23 2.49
C GLN A 67 -4.85 -12.29 3.51
N GLU A 68 -4.05 -11.71 4.40
CA GLU A 68 -4.53 -10.70 5.35
C GLU A 68 -4.98 -9.42 4.62
N VAL A 69 -4.23 -9.01 3.60
CA VAL A 69 -4.60 -7.86 2.78
C VAL A 69 -5.98 -8.08 2.15
N ARG A 70 -6.23 -9.27 1.61
CA ARG A 70 -7.54 -9.60 1.03
C ARG A 70 -8.66 -9.60 2.07
N ALA A 71 -8.40 -10.15 3.24
CA ALA A 71 -9.39 -10.22 4.32
C ALA A 71 -9.79 -8.84 4.84
N GLN A 72 -8.82 -7.94 4.97
CA GLN A 72 -9.02 -6.61 5.54
C GLN A 72 -9.30 -5.53 4.50
N ARG A 73 -8.98 -5.78 3.23
CA ARG A 73 -8.98 -4.79 2.15
C ARG A 73 -8.08 -3.60 2.50
N LEU A 74 -6.95 -3.90 3.12
CA LEU A 74 -5.95 -2.93 3.54
C LEU A 74 -4.56 -3.53 3.39
N ALA A 75 -3.61 -2.73 2.99
CA ALA A 75 -2.21 -3.10 3.01
C ALA A 75 -1.40 -1.98 3.67
N TYR A 76 -0.30 -2.38 4.26
CA TYR A 76 0.60 -1.47 4.96
C TYR A 76 2.00 -1.57 4.39
N ASP A 77 2.66 -0.43 4.35
CA ASP A 77 4.11 -0.34 4.24
C ASP A 77 4.57 0.26 5.57
N MET A 78 5.08 -0.59 6.46
CA MET A 78 5.57 -0.19 7.76
C MET A 78 7.09 -0.09 7.71
N GLU A 79 7.59 1.02 7.16
CA GLU A 79 9.03 1.28 7.01
C GLU A 79 9.72 0.25 6.10
N GLU A 80 9.01 -0.27 5.11
CA GLU A 80 9.56 -1.30 4.19
C GLU A 80 10.23 -0.69 2.96
N VAL A 81 9.85 0.54 2.60
CA VAL A 81 10.47 1.30 1.52
C VAL A 81 11.52 2.26 2.08
N THR A 82 11.16 2.99 3.13
CA THR A 82 12.03 3.99 3.75
C THR A 82 11.77 4.01 5.26
N GLU A 83 12.84 3.98 6.05
CA GLU A 83 12.71 4.13 7.50
C GLU A 83 12.05 5.46 7.83
N GLY A 84 11.14 5.44 8.81
CA GLY A 84 10.42 6.62 9.26
C GLY A 84 9.16 6.93 8.46
N LEU A 85 8.90 6.23 7.36
CA LEU A 85 7.70 6.43 6.54
C LEU A 85 6.78 5.23 6.60
N VAL A 86 5.49 5.50 6.69
CA VAL A 86 4.42 4.51 6.72
C VAL A 86 3.39 4.85 5.66
N CYS A 87 2.90 3.84 4.97
CA CYS A 87 1.84 3.97 3.98
C CYS A 87 0.72 2.99 4.28
N VAL A 88 -0.51 3.42 4.07
CA VAL A 88 -1.69 2.55 4.13
C VAL A 88 -2.40 2.67 2.80
N ALA A 89 -2.78 1.54 2.22
CA ALA A 89 -3.46 1.48 0.93
C ALA A 89 -4.71 0.62 1.01
N THR A 90 -5.70 0.94 0.19
CA THR A 90 -6.91 0.16 0.03
C THR A 90 -7.25 0.04 -1.46
N PRO A 91 -7.84 -1.09 -1.90
CA PRO A 91 -8.25 -1.23 -3.29
C PRO A 91 -9.56 -0.51 -3.57
N VAL A 92 -9.72 -0.08 -4.81
CA VAL A 92 -11.01 0.25 -5.40
C VAL A 92 -11.34 -0.92 -6.33
N LEU A 93 -12.37 -1.70 -5.98
CA LEU A 93 -12.66 -2.96 -6.65
C LEU A 93 -13.76 -2.81 -7.71
N ALA A 94 -13.58 -3.52 -8.81
CA ALA A 94 -14.66 -3.77 -9.76
C ALA A 94 -15.64 -4.80 -9.20
N LYS A 95 -16.75 -5.02 -9.88
CA LYS A 95 -17.78 -5.98 -9.44
C LYS A 95 -17.26 -7.41 -9.35
N ASP A 96 -16.26 -7.76 -10.15
CA ASP A 96 -15.63 -9.08 -10.13
C ASP A 96 -14.60 -9.26 -9.02
N GLY A 97 -14.38 -8.23 -8.21
CA GLY A 97 -13.42 -8.27 -7.10
C GLY A 97 -11.98 -7.96 -7.50
N ILE A 98 -11.73 -7.60 -8.74
CA ILE A 98 -10.39 -7.20 -9.20
C ILE A 98 -10.20 -5.71 -8.96
N ALA A 99 -9.02 -5.32 -8.51
CA ALA A 99 -8.72 -3.91 -8.26
C ALA A 99 -8.65 -3.11 -9.57
N ILE A 100 -9.47 -2.06 -9.64
CA ILE A 100 -9.39 -1.05 -10.71
C ILE A 100 -8.18 -0.15 -10.44
N CYS A 101 -7.98 0.20 -9.18
CA CYS A 101 -6.86 1.02 -8.73
C CYS A 101 -6.68 0.84 -7.22
N SER A 102 -5.66 1.49 -6.70
CA SER A 102 -5.40 1.57 -5.26
C SER A 102 -5.32 3.04 -4.87
N ILE A 103 -5.85 3.35 -3.70
CA ILE A 103 -5.65 4.67 -3.09
C ILE A 103 -4.89 4.50 -1.79
N SER A 104 -4.01 5.44 -1.49
CA SER A 104 -3.12 5.31 -0.35
C SER A 104 -2.83 6.66 0.31
N ILE A 105 -2.40 6.57 1.57
CA ILE A 105 -1.95 7.71 2.36
C ILE A 105 -0.57 7.39 2.88
N ASN A 106 0.38 8.26 2.63
CA ASN A 106 1.75 8.18 3.12
C ASN A 106 2.01 9.28 4.15
N GLY A 107 2.83 8.99 5.12
CA GLY A 107 3.23 10.00 6.09
C GLY A 107 4.33 9.52 7.01
N TYR A 108 4.80 10.42 7.86
CA TYR A 108 5.77 10.07 8.87
C TYR A 108 5.16 9.11 9.88
N LYS A 109 5.96 8.14 10.31
CA LYS A 109 5.52 7.04 11.17
C LYS A 109 4.72 7.49 12.39
N GLU A 110 5.22 8.46 13.13
CA GLU A 110 4.56 8.90 14.37
C GLU A 110 3.17 9.47 14.11
N ARG A 111 3.03 10.26 13.06
CA ARG A 111 1.74 10.83 12.65
C ARG A 111 0.76 9.76 12.21
N MET A 112 1.25 8.85 11.36
CA MET A 112 0.42 7.79 10.81
C MET A 112 -0.10 6.87 11.91
N ILE A 113 0.78 6.45 12.81
CA ILE A 113 0.41 5.56 13.93
C ILE A 113 -0.58 6.25 14.87
N ARG A 114 -0.36 7.53 15.17
CA ARG A 114 -1.24 8.29 16.08
C ARG A 114 -2.67 8.38 15.56
N SER A 115 -2.86 8.48 14.26
CA SER A 115 -4.17 8.67 13.63
C SER A 115 -4.60 7.48 12.78
N LEU A 116 -4.00 6.31 13.00
CA LEU A 116 -4.15 5.16 12.10
C LEU A 116 -5.60 4.74 11.91
N ASP A 117 -6.37 4.61 12.98
CA ASP A 117 -7.78 4.17 12.87
C ASP A 117 -8.62 5.15 12.06
N SER A 118 -8.41 6.45 12.27
CA SER A 118 -9.11 7.50 11.53
C SER A 118 -8.71 7.49 10.05
N ILE A 119 -7.43 7.30 9.77
CA ILE A 119 -6.90 7.21 8.40
C ILE A 119 -7.53 6.03 7.67
N ILE A 120 -7.54 4.86 8.31
CA ILE A 120 -8.11 3.64 7.72
C ILE A 120 -9.60 3.84 7.40
N MET A 121 -10.36 4.36 8.34
CA MET A 121 -11.79 4.58 8.16
C MET A 121 -12.06 5.52 6.98
N ARG A 122 -11.37 6.64 6.91
CA ARG A 122 -11.55 7.63 5.84
C ARG A 122 -11.10 7.07 4.48
N LEU A 123 -10.01 6.32 4.48
CA LEU A 123 -9.48 5.72 3.27
C LEU A 123 -10.46 4.70 2.69
N GLN A 124 -11.03 3.84 3.54
CA GLN A 124 -12.02 2.85 3.13
C GLN A 124 -13.33 3.48 2.69
N ASP A 125 -13.77 4.55 3.36
CA ASP A 125 -14.95 5.31 2.93
C ASP A 125 -14.74 5.91 1.54
N CYS A 126 -13.58 6.50 1.31
CA CYS A 126 -13.21 7.05 0.01
C CYS A 126 -13.21 5.97 -1.08
N ALA A 127 -12.67 4.79 -0.79
CA ALA A 127 -12.65 3.67 -1.73
C ALA A 127 -14.07 3.24 -2.10
N ARG A 128 -14.97 3.15 -1.12
CA ARG A 128 -16.37 2.80 -1.37
C ARG A 128 -17.07 3.83 -2.26
N GLU A 129 -16.82 5.11 -2.04
CA GLU A 129 -17.38 6.16 -2.91
C GLU A 129 -16.84 6.05 -4.34
N CYS A 130 -15.54 5.78 -4.49
CA CYS A 130 -14.95 5.56 -5.80
C CYS A 130 -15.57 4.33 -6.50
N GLU A 131 -15.80 3.26 -5.77
CA GLU A 131 -16.42 2.05 -6.31
C GLU A 131 -17.81 2.32 -6.86
N LYS A 132 -18.61 3.14 -6.16
CA LYS A 132 -19.94 3.53 -6.63
C LYS A 132 -19.90 4.30 -7.94
N LEU A 133 -18.88 5.14 -8.12
CA LEU A 133 -18.72 5.95 -9.33
C LEU A 133 -18.19 5.16 -10.52
N LEU A 134 -17.45 4.09 -10.27
CA LEU A 134 -16.74 3.32 -11.29
C LEU A 134 -17.42 2.00 -11.67
N GLN A 135 -18.47 1.64 -10.94
CA GLN A 135 -19.22 0.39 -11.20
C GLN A 135 -20.52 0.62 -11.95
#